data_76826f97efefa04a5ead458544ee1bc8
#
_entry.id   76826f97efefa04a5ead458544ee1bc8
#
_cell.length_a   1.000
_cell.length_b   1.000
_cell.length_c   1.000
_cell.angle_alpha   90.00
_cell.angle_beta   90.00
_cell.angle_gamma   90.00
#
_symmetry.space_group_name_H-M   'P 1'
#
loop_
_entity.id
_entity.type
_entity.pdbx_description
1 polymer ?
#
loop_
_entity_poly.entity_id
_entity_poly.type
_entity_poly.pdbx_seq_one_letter_code
_entity_poly.pdbx_strand_id
1 'polypeptide(L)'
;FRSFCLGLAGSLAVFIGASGVKAQAVGLTEKMAEARIALDGREIVIARNQDETATITGDFSKTSRACPPFCLQPIAPVSGVDTYGELELIGFLQDKVAAGTGVLIDARLPEWFAKGSIPAAINLPFATLASDNPYRNDILIALGAKPLGGESFDFSDALDMLVFCNGIWSDQAMRALRALRGAGYPMEKLHYYRGGMQDWQILGLTVVAPKSAAAP
;
A
#
# COMPACT_ATOMS: atom_id res chain seq x y z
N PHE A 1 21.42 90.07 -1.19
CA PHE A 1 22.06 88.77 -1.34
C PHE A 1 21.10 87.72 -0.77
N ARG A 2 20.47 86.92 -1.64
CA ARG A 2 19.53 85.83 -1.25
C ARG A 2 20.27 84.50 -1.44
N SER A 3 20.52 83.79 -0.37
CA SER A 3 21.01 82.41 -0.39
C SER A 3 19.80 81.44 -0.50
N PHE A 4 19.85 80.62 -1.55
CA PHE A 4 18.91 79.48 -1.77
C PHE A 4 19.52 78.24 -1.11
N CYS A 5 18.86 77.66 -0.13
CA CYS A 5 19.17 76.32 0.38
C CYS A 5 18.33 75.30 -0.39
N LEU A 6 18.96 74.46 -1.24
CA LEU A 6 18.30 73.28 -1.80
C LEU A 6 18.32 72.15 -0.77
N GLY A 7 17.14 71.78 -0.31
CA GLY A 7 16.96 70.57 0.51
C GLY A 7 16.85 69.31 -0.37
N LEU A 8 17.79 68.38 -0.23
CA LEU A 8 17.71 67.06 -0.85
C LEU A 8 16.81 66.16 -0.01
N ALA A 9 15.61 65.85 -0.52
CA ALA A 9 14.73 64.84 0.08
C ALA A 9 15.17 63.44 -0.41
N GLY A 10 15.89 62.70 0.43
CA GLY A 10 16.23 61.30 0.18
C GLY A 10 15.04 60.38 0.47
N SER A 11 14.43 59.84 -0.57
CA SER A 11 13.39 58.80 -0.41
C SER A 11 14.06 57.45 -0.08
N LEU A 12 13.85 57.02 1.15
CA LEU A 12 14.25 55.69 1.65
C LEU A 12 13.24 54.64 1.12
N ALA A 13 13.61 53.92 0.06
CA ALA A 13 12.80 52.80 -0.44
C ALA A 13 13.00 51.58 0.51
N VAL A 14 11.99 51.31 1.32
CA VAL A 14 11.94 50.07 2.15
C VAL A 14 11.58 48.91 1.25
N PHE A 15 12.55 48.08 0.86
CA PHE A 15 12.29 46.79 0.24
C PHE A 15 11.74 45.82 1.29
N ILE A 16 10.43 45.66 1.32
CA ILE A 16 9.80 44.56 2.03
C ILE A 16 10.07 43.30 1.20
N GLY A 17 11.11 42.57 1.58
CA GLY A 17 11.34 41.22 1.05
C GLY A 17 10.18 40.32 1.43
N ALA A 18 9.32 39.97 0.47
CA ALA A 18 8.34 38.92 0.64
C ALA A 18 9.09 37.60 0.87
N SER A 19 9.25 37.20 2.13
CA SER A 19 9.68 35.85 2.49
C SER A 19 8.58 34.92 2.00
N GLY A 20 8.78 34.32 0.82
CA GLY A 20 7.88 33.29 0.33
C GLY A 20 7.83 32.16 1.37
N VAL A 21 6.70 32.00 2.01
CA VAL A 21 6.44 30.82 2.84
C VAL A 21 6.54 29.62 1.89
N LYS A 22 7.62 28.84 2.00
CA LYS A 22 7.69 27.55 1.31
C LYS A 22 6.56 26.72 1.87
N ALA A 23 5.65 26.27 1.00
CA ALA A 23 4.65 25.28 1.37
C ALA A 23 5.38 24.08 2.01
N GLN A 24 4.90 23.62 3.15
CA GLN A 24 5.48 22.46 3.81
C GLN A 24 5.22 21.24 2.96
N ALA A 25 6.27 20.47 2.63
CA ALA A 25 6.11 19.24 1.86
C ALA A 25 5.25 18.22 2.63
N VAL A 26 4.33 17.56 1.92
CA VAL A 26 3.50 16.48 2.48
C VAL A 26 4.34 15.21 2.54
N GLY A 27 5.00 14.97 3.67
CA GLY A 27 5.83 13.78 3.90
C GLY A 27 5.04 12.57 4.38
N LEU A 28 5.66 11.40 4.33
CA LEU A 28 5.14 10.17 4.96
C LEU A 28 5.09 10.33 6.48
N THR A 29 6.15 10.89 7.06
CA THR A 29 6.26 11.28 8.47
C THR A 29 7.01 12.60 8.57
N GLU A 30 7.12 13.16 9.78
CA GLU A 30 7.94 14.38 10.01
C GLU A 30 9.40 14.22 9.53
N LYS A 31 9.93 12.98 9.55
CA LYS A 31 11.33 12.69 9.25
C LYS A 31 11.52 11.99 7.91
N MET A 32 10.45 11.51 7.28
CA MET A 32 10.49 10.73 6.04
C MET A 32 9.58 11.39 5.01
N ALA A 33 10.16 12.01 4.00
CA ALA A 33 9.41 12.61 2.90
C ALA A 33 8.81 11.54 1.98
N GLU A 34 9.59 10.50 1.66
CA GLU A 34 9.22 9.39 0.78
C GLU A 34 9.97 8.11 1.20
N ALA A 35 9.49 6.96 0.77
CA ALA A 35 10.16 5.67 0.91
C ALA A 35 10.58 5.15 -0.47
N ARG A 36 11.79 4.58 -0.54
CA ARG A 36 12.37 4.00 -1.76
C ARG A 36 12.58 2.52 -1.56
N ILE A 37 12.17 1.74 -2.54
CA ILE A 37 12.27 0.28 -2.56
C ILE A 37 12.98 -0.12 -3.86
N ALA A 38 14.10 -0.84 -3.74
CA ALA A 38 14.76 -1.43 -4.89
C ALA A 38 14.15 -2.80 -5.17
N LEU A 39 13.57 -3.00 -6.35
CA LEU A 39 12.93 -4.26 -6.75
C LEU A 39 13.23 -4.55 -8.22
N ASP A 40 13.81 -5.71 -8.51
CA ASP A 40 14.11 -6.19 -9.87
C ASP A 40 14.89 -5.16 -10.71
N GLY A 41 15.88 -4.49 -10.10
CA GLY A 41 16.71 -3.49 -10.75
C GLY A 41 16.01 -2.16 -11.03
N ARG A 42 14.80 -1.93 -10.47
CA ARG A 42 14.05 -0.68 -10.55
C ARG A 42 13.90 -0.07 -9.16
N GLU A 43 13.80 1.24 -9.12
CA GLU A 43 13.43 1.97 -7.91
C GLU A 43 11.93 2.26 -7.91
N ILE A 44 11.25 1.86 -6.86
CA ILE A 44 9.86 2.20 -6.57
C ILE A 44 9.87 3.28 -5.50
N VAL A 45 9.14 4.38 -5.73
CA VAL A 45 9.00 5.46 -4.77
C VAL A 45 7.57 5.49 -4.25
N ILE A 46 7.44 5.43 -2.93
CA ILE A 46 6.18 5.67 -2.22
C ILE A 46 6.26 7.04 -1.56
N ALA A 47 5.37 7.93 -1.97
CA ALA A 47 5.25 9.28 -1.45
C ALA A 47 3.78 9.63 -1.29
N ARG A 48 3.50 10.75 -0.60
CA ARG A 48 2.16 11.31 -0.53
C ARG A 48 1.93 12.32 -1.66
N ASN A 49 0.66 12.48 -2.04
CA ASN A 49 0.26 13.54 -2.96
C ASN A 49 0.60 14.91 -2.35
N GLN A 50 1.23 15.78 -3.13
CA GLN A 50 1.65 17.11 -2.69
C GLN A 50 0.55 18.18 -2.87
N ASP A 51 -0.57 17.84 -3.50
CA ASP A 51 -1.73 18.71 -3.59
C ASP A 51 -2.59 18.58 -2.33
N GLU A 52 -2.47 19.54 -1.43
CA GLU A 52 -3.23 19.60 -0.17
C GLU A 52 -4.75 19.78 -0.38
N THR A 53 -5.18 20.13 -1.59
CA THR A 53 -6.61 20.26 -1.95
C THR A 53 -7.18 18.98 -2.54
N ALA A 54 -6.35 17.97 -2.81
CA ALA A 54 -6.79 16.70 -3.35
C ALA A 54 -7.75 15.97 -2.41
N THR A 55 -8.78 15.36 -2.99
CA THR A 55 -9.77 14.58 -2.24
C THR A 55 -9.88 13.18 -2.81
N ILE A 56 -10.28 12.24 -1.96
CA ILE A 56 -10.56 10.88 -2.41
C ILE A 56 -11.79 10.86 -3.31
N THR A 57 -11.73 10.13 -4.41
CA THR A 57 -12.80 10.04 -5.41
C THR A 57 -13.14 8.59 -5.75
N GLY A 58 -14.15 8.37 -6.59
CA GLY A 58 -14.51 7.05 -7.10
C GLY A 58 -15.10 6.13 -6.03
N ASP A 59 -14.80 4.86 -6.15
CA ASP A 59 -15.40 3.81 -5.32
C ASP A 59 -15.04 3.91 -3.83
N PHE A 60 -13.89 4.48 -3.50
CA PHE A 60 -13.40 4.62 -2.13
C PHE A 60 -13.94 5.87 -1.41
N SER A 61 -14.60 6.79 -2.11
CA SER A 61 -15.27 7.96 -1.49
C SER A 61 -16.60 7.61 -0.81
N LYS A 62 -17.15 6.42 -1.04
CA LYS A 62 -18.42 5.98 -0.42
C LYS A 62 -18.23 5.77 1.08
N THR A 63 -19.04 6.47 1.89
CA THR A 63 -19.03 6.37 3.35
C THR A 63 -19.87 5.23 3.89
N SER A 64 -20.77 4.66 3.08
CA SER A 64 -21.71 3.62 3.50
C SER A 64 -21.85 2.55 2.43
N ARG A 65 -21.93 1.27 2.87
CA ARG A 65 -22.04 0.10 1.99
C ARG A 65 -23.00 -0.91 2.61
N ALA A 66 -23.70 -1.68 1.77
CA ALA A 66 -24.61 -2.73 2.25
C ALA A 66 -23.83 -3.83 2.98
N CYS A 67 -24.29 -4.25 4.15
CA CYS A 67 -23.76 -5.37 4.91
C CYS A 67 -24.86 -6.41 5.11
N PRO A 68 -24.69 -7.65 4.66
CA PRO A 68 -23.61 -8.17 3.83
C PRO A 68 -23.63 -7.63 2.38
N PRO A 69 -22.56 -7.72 1.56
CA PRO A 69 -21.29 -8.36 1.90
C PRO A 69 -20.23 -7.43 2.53
N PHE A 70 -20.48 -6.12 2.58
CA PHE A 70 -19.47 -5.13 2.96
C PHE A 70 -19.54 -4.78 4.45
N CYS A 71 -19.36 -5.78 5.29
CA CYS A 71 -19.43 -5.60 6.74
C CYS A 71 -18.09 -5.17 7.34
N LEU A 72 -18.13 -4.46 8.47
CA LEU A 72 -16.93 -4.08 9.20
C LEU A 72 -16.15 -5.31 9.67
N GLN A 73 -14.84 -5.26 9.51
CA GLN A 73 -13.95 -6.36 9.88
C GLN A 73 -13.19 -6.02 11.17
N PRO A 74 -12.93 -7.02 12.04
CA PRO A 74 -12.16 -6.82 13.26
C PRO A 74 -10.73 -6.42 12.94
N ILE A 75 -10.02 -5.88 13.96
CA ILE A 75 -8.61 -5.47 13.79
C ILE A 75 -7.71 -6.69 13.59
N ALA A 76 -8.00 -7.79 14.30
CA ALA A 76 -7.28 -9.06 14.17
C ALA A 76 -8.24 -10.13 13.63
N PRO A 77 -8.37 -10.27 12.30
CA PRO A 77 -9.39 -11.11 11.69
C PRO A 77 -9.06 -12.61 11.72
N VAL A 78 -7.77 -12.94 11.87
CA VAL A 78 -7.26 -14.31 11.95
C VAL A 78 -6.29 -14.38 13.12
N SER A 79 -6.56 -15.26 14.09
CA SER A 79 -5.69 -15.43 15.26
C SER A 79 -4.29 -15.87 14.84
N GLY A 80 -3.26 -15.21 15.37
CA GLY A 80 -1.86 -15.48 15.08
C GLY A 80 -1.32 -14.72 13.85
N VAL A 81 -2.15 -13.89 13.20
CA VAL A 81 -1.73 -13.01 12.11
C VAL A 81 -1.64 -11.58 12.63
N ASP A 82 -0.46 -10.98 12.48
CA ASP A 82 -0.24 -9.59 12.86
C ASP A 82 -0.92 -8.61 11.90
N THR A 83 -1.49 -7.55 12.48
CA THR A 83 -2.11 -6.48 11.70
C THR A 83 -1.15 -5.30 11.57
N TYR A 84 -0.91 -4.89 10.33
CA TYR A 84 -0.02 -3.81 9.94
C TYR A 84 -0.80 -2.54 9.59
N GLY A 85 -0.19 -1.39 9.87
CA GLY A 85 -0.52 -0.09 9.30
C GLY A 85 0.36 0.24 8.11
N GLU A 86 0.28 1.48 7.65
CA GLU A 86 0.95 1.95 6.43
C GLU A 86 2.47 1.95 6.57
N LEU A 87 2.99 2.34 7.74
CA LEU A 87 4.44 2.39 7.96
C LEU A 87 5.04 1.00 8.08
N GLU A 88 4.36 0.06 8.72
CA GLU A 88 4.76 -1.34 8.78
C GLU A 88 4.73 -1.99 7.39
N LEU A 89 3.72 -1.64 6.56
CA LEU A 89 3.67 -2.09 5.16
C LEU A 89 4.86 -1.54 4.37
N ILE A 90 5.16 -0.26 4.49
CA ILE A 90 6.31 0.36 3.82
C ILE A 90 7.62 -0.32 4.28
N GLY A 91 7.78 -0.54 5.58
CA GLY A 91 8.92 -1.31 6.13
C GLY A 91 9.00 -2.72 5.56
N PHE A 92 7.87 -3.43 5.48
CA PHE A 92 7.81 -4.77 4.87
C PHE A 92 8.27 -4.77 3.40
N LEU A 93 7.91 -3.75 2.62
CA LEU A 93 8.37 -3.60 1.24
C LEU A 93 9.89 -3.38 1.17
N GLN A 94 10.44 -2.56 2.07
CA GLN A 94 11.87 -2.24 2.12
C GLN A 94 12.71 -3.42 2.61
N ASP A 95 12.22 -4.18 3.59
CA ASP A 95 13.00 -5.22 4.26
C ASP A 95 12.78 -6.61 3.63
N LYS A 96 11.53 -6.98 3.35
CA LYS A 96 11.16 -8.34 2.93
C LYS A 96 11.01 -8.46 1.42
N VAL A 97 10.24 -7.54 0.80
CA VAL A 97 9.98 -7.61 -0.64
C VAL A 97 11.24 -7.26 -1.42
N ALA A 98 11.97 -6.22 -1.04
CA ALA A 98 13.24 -5.86 -1.67
C ALA A 98 14.31 -6.96 -1.56
N ALA A 99 14.31 -7.73 -0.46
CA ALA A 99 15.22 -8.86 -0.25
C ALA A 99 14.75 -10.15 -0.97
N GLY A 100 13.57 -10.17 -1.60
CA GLY A 100 13.02 -11.37 -2.22
C GLY A 100 12.55 -12.45 -1.22
N THR A 101 12.42 -12.11 0.07
CA THR A 101 11.96 -13.02 1.13
C THR A 101 10.51 -12.81 1.51
N GLY A 102 9.86 -11.81 0.93
CA GLY A 102 8.45 -11.50 1.17
C GLY A 102 7.73 -11.05 -0.07
N VAL A 103 6.41 -11.07 -0.01
CA VAL A 103 5.53 -10.65 -1.09
C VAL A 103 4.33 -9.87 -0.56
N LEU A 104 3.98 -8.77 -1.23
CA LEU A 104 2.77 -8.02 -0.96
C LEU A 104 1.64 -8.54 -1.87
N ILE A 105 0.57 -9.06 -1.26
CA ILE A 105 -0.56 -9.68 -1.95
C ILE A 105 -1.76 -8.74 -1.96
N ASP A 106 -2.22 -8.37 -3.15
CA ASP A 106 -3.53 -7.79 -3.36
C ASP A 106 -4.56 -8.90 -3.57
N ALA A 107 -5.36 -9.19 -2.55
CA ALA A 107 -6.35 -10.28 -2.56
C ALA A 107 -7.68 -9.90 -3.25
N ARG A 108 -7.76 -8.71 -3.84
CA ARG A 108 -8.95 -8.24 -4.55
C ARG A 108 -9.17 -8.99 -5.86
N LEU A 109 -10.40 -8.88 -6.36
CA LEU A 109 -10.72 -9.35 -7.70
C LEU A 109 -9.92 -8.56 -8.76
N PRO A 110 -9.61 -9.16 -9.93
CA PRO A 110 -8.76 -8.57 -10.96
C PRO A 110 -9.24 -7.19 -11.45
N GLU A 111 -10.55 -6.98 -11.52
CA GLU A 111 -11.13 -5.69 -11.94
C GLU A 111 -10.87 -4.54 -10.95
N TRP A 112 -10.65 -4.84 -9.67
CA TRP A 112 -10.22 -3.86 -8.68
C TRP A 112 -8.73 -3.59 -8.76
N PHE A 113 -7.95 -4.65 -8.94
CA PHE A 113 -6.50 -4.55 -9.14
C PHE A 113 -6.16 -3.71 -10.37
N ALA A 114 -6.86 -3.93 -11.47
CA ALA A 114 -6.66 -3.20 -12.74
C ALA A 114 -6.90 -1.68 -12.61
N LYS A 115 -7.74 -1.24 -11.66
CA LYS A 115 -7.98 0.19 -11.38
C LYS A 115 -6.81 0.86 -10.63
N GLY A 116 -5.89 0.09 -10.09
CA GLY A 116 -4.73 0.55 -9.32
C GLY A 116 -4.50 -0.27 -8.06
N SER A 117 -3.24 -0.37 -7.67
CA SER A 117 -2.80 -1.13 -6.49
C SER A 117 -1.64 -0.44 -5.78
N ILE A 118 -1.28 -0.96 -4.62
CA ILE A 118 -0.06 -0.56 -3.90
C ILE A 118 1.14 -0.99 -4.76
N PRO A 119 2.17 -0.13 -4.90
CA PRO A 119 3.39 -0.51 -5.61
C PRO A 119 3.98 -1.82 -5.11
N ALA A 120 4.56 -2.61 -6.00
CA ALA A 120 5.11 -3.95 -5.76
C ALA A 120 4.08 -5.04 -5.38
N ALA A 121 2.79 -4.74 -5.25
CA ALA A 121 1.78 -5.77 -5.02
C ALA A 121 1.59 -6.66 -6.23
N ILE A 122 1.42 -7.96 -5.99
CA ILE A 122 0.92 -8.92 -6.98
C ILE A 122 -0.55 -9.23 -6.72
N ASN A 123 -1.33 -9.41 -7.77
CA ASN A 123 -2.73 -9.80 -7.60
C ASN A 123 -2.85 -11.31 -7.43
N LEU A 124 -3.30 -11.71 -6.26
CA LEU A 124 -3.67 -13.08 -5.96
C LEU A 124 -5.09 -13.07 -5.38
N PRO A 125 -6.13 -13.13 -6.23
CA PRO A 125 -7.51 -13.05 -5.79
C PRO A 125 -7.81 -14.10 -4.72
N PHE A 126 -8.48 -13.69 -3.64
CA PHE A 126 -8.77 -14.56 -2.49
C PHE A 126 -9.35 -15.93 -2.85
N ALA A 127 -10.13 -16.00 -3.93
CA ALA A 127 -10.75 -17.25 -4.40
C ALA A 127 -9.74 -18.25 -4.98
N THR A 128 -8.58 -17.79 -5.44
CA THR A 128 -7.56 -18.70 -6.03
C THR A 128 -6.86 -19.55 -4.96
N LEU A 129 -6.97 -19.16 -3.69
CA LEU A 129 -6.45 -19.90 -2.53
C LEU A 129 -7.47 -20.86 -1.92
N ALA A 130 -8.70 -20.90 -2.43
CA ALA A 130 -9.74 -21.81 -1.94
C ALA A 130 -9.34 -23.27 -2.13
N SER A 131 -9.77 -24.14 -1.21
CA SER A 131 -9.39 -25.56 -1.19
C SER A 131 -9.84 -26.36 -2.40
N ASP A 132 -10.88 -25.87 -3.08
CA ASP A 132 -11.46 -26.48 -4.30
C ASP A 132 -10.84 -25.94 -5.60
N ASN A 133 -9.92 -24.97 -5.52
CA ASN A 133 -9.20 -24.48 -6.69
C ASN A 133 -8.13 -25.50 -7.14
N PRO A 134 -8.21 -26.04 -8.37
CA PRO A 134 -7.25 -27.03 -8.86
C PRO A 134 -5.81 -26.51 -8.95
N TYR A 135 -5.61 -25.21 -9.05
CA TYR A 135 -4.29 -24.57 -9.14
C TYR A 135 -3.73 -24.12 -7.79
N ARG A 136 -4.43 -24.37 -6.68
CA ARG A 136 -4.00 -23.94 -5.34
C ARG A 136 -2.60 -24.45 -4.98
N ASN A 137 -2.31 -25.71 -5.27
CA ASN A 137 -1.02 -26.30 -4.94
C ASN A 137 0.13 -25.65 -5.73
N ASP A 138 -0.07 -25.35 -7.01
CA ASP A 138 0.91 -24.63 -7.84
C ASP A 138 1.16 -23.22 -7.30
N ILE A 139 0.13 -22.54 -6.82
CA ILE A 139 0.24 -21.24 -6.17
C ILE A 139 1.05 -21.35 -4.87
N LEU A 140 0.79 -22.34 -4.03
CA LEU A 140 1.56 -22.56 -2.79
C LEU A 140 3.05 -22.84 -3.10
N ILE A 141 3.33 -23.60 -4.12
CA ILE A 141 4.71 -23.86 -4.60
C ILE A 141 5.37 -22.56 -5.07
N ALA A 142 4.67 -21.75 -5.85
CA ALA A 142 5.17 -20.45 -6.30
C ALA A 142 5.43 -19.48 -5.13
N LEU A 143 4.74 -19.65 -4.00
CA LEU A 143 4.95 -18.93 -2.74
C LEU A 143 6.05 -19.55 -1.85
N GLY A 144 6.79 -20.54 -2.37
CA GLY A 144 7.95 -21.16 -1.71
C GLY A 144 7.64 -22.42 -0.90
N ALA A 145 6.41 -22.94 -0.96
CA ALA A 145 6.09 -24.23 -0.33
C ALA A 145 6.70 -25.40 -1.11
N LYS A 146 7.23 -26.40 -0.41
CA LYS A 146 7.78 -27.61 -1.01
C LYS A 146 6.82 -28.80 -0.82
N PRO A 147 6.40 -29.49 -1.89
CA PRO A 147 5.52 -30.66 -1.75
C PRO A 147 6.17 -31.80 -0.98
N LEU A 148 5.45 -32.35 0.00
CA LEU A 148 5.86 -33.56 0.74
C LEU A 148 5.10 -34.81 0.28
N GLY A 149 4.18 -34.66 -0.65
CA GLY A 149 3.29 -35.71 -1.16
C GLY A 149 1.84 -35.53 -0.67
N GLY A 150 0.88 -35.92 -1.52
CA GLY A 150 -0.53 -35.64 -1.29
C GLY A 150 -0.81 -34.14 -1.24
N GLU A 151 -1.53 -33.68 -0.22
CA GLU A 151 -1.82 -32.25 0.03
C GLU A 151 -0.91 -31.60 1.09
N SER A 152 0.21 -32.27 1.44
CA SER A 152 1.12 -31.82 2.48
C SER A 152 2.26 -31.02 1.89
N PHE A 153 2.67 -29.94 2.59
CA PHE A 153 3.75 -29.05 2.20
C PHE A 153 4.70 -28.76 3.36
N ASP A 154 5.99 -28.60 3.03
CA ASP A 154 6.97 -27.95 3.86
C ASP A 154 7.01 -26.45 3.50
N PHE A 155 6.78 -25.60 4.49
CA PHE A 155 6.76 -24.14 4.35
C PHE A 155 8.03 -23.47 4.93
N SER A 156 9.09 -24.22 5.23
CA SER A 156 10.31 -23.66 5.82
C SER A 156 10.89 -22.51 4.98
N ASP A 157 10.89 -22.66 3.66
CA ASP A 157 11.38 -21.65 2.71
C ASP A 157 10.28 -20.75 2.13
N ALA A 158 9.04 -20.87 2.63
CA ALA A 158 7.94 -20.06 2.15
C ALA A 158 8.15 -18.57 2.43
N LEU A 159 7.65 -17.72 1.54
CA LEU A 159 7.77 -16.26 1.64
C LEU A 159 6.96 -15.71 2.82
N ASP A 160 7.44 -14.63 3.44
CA ASP A 160 6.57 -13.80 4.27
C ASP A 160 5.51 -13.13 3.38
N MET A 161 4.27 -13.10 3.81
CA MET A 161 3.17 -12.49 3.05
C MET A 161 2.48 -11.39 3.83
N LEU A 162 2.36 -10.22 3.20
CA LEU A 162 1.48 -9.16 3.68
C LEU A 162 0.28 -9.07 2.73
N VAL A 163 -0.92 -9.33 3.26
CA VAL A 163 -2.15 -9.45 2.46
C VAL A 163 -3.08 -8.28 2.73
N PHE A 164 -3.61 -7.67 1.68
CA PHE A 164 -4.59 -6.60 1.78
C PHE A 164 -5.76 -6.76 0.79
N CYS A 165 -6.78 -5.92 0.96
CA CYS A 165 -7.90 -5.83 0.04
C CYS A 165 -8.42 -4.38 -0.10
N ASN A 166 -9.73 -4.16 -0.24
CA ASN A 166 -10.27 -2.82 -0.46
C ASN A 166 -10.23 -1.92 0.79
N GLY A 167 -10.31 -2.48 1.99
CA GLY A 167 -10.34 -1.73 3.24
C GLY A 167 -11.11 -2.45 4.34
N ILE A 168 -11.37 -1.75 5.43
CA ILE A 168 -11.94 -2.31 6.67
C ILE A 168 -13.34 -2.93 6.53
N TRP A 169 -14.01 -2.69 5.42
CA TRP A 169 -15.35 -3.20 5.09
C TRP A 169 -15.32 -4.40 4.12
N SER A 170 -14.13 -4.88 3.73
CA SER A 170 -13.94 -5.98 2.78
C SER A 170 -13.33 -7.19 3.46
N ASP A 171 -13.87 -8.39 3.22
CA ASP A 171 -13.41 -9.65 3.82
C ASP A 171 -12.43 -10.44 2.95
N GLN A 172 -12.06 -9.93 1.77
CA GLN A 172 -11.29 -10.68 0.77
C GLN A 172 -9.90 -11.10 1.30
N ALA A 173 -9.15 -10.18 1.93
CA ALA A 173 -7.86 -10.49 2.53
C ALA A 173 -7.98 -11.55 3.65
N MET A 174 -9.03 -11.46 4.47
CA MET A 174 -9.25 -12.44 5.53
C MET A 174 -9.60 -13.82 5.00
N ARG A 175 -10.34 -13.90 3.89
CA ARG A 175 -10.63 -15.17 3.21
C ARG A 175 -9.36 -15.79 2.67
N ALA A 176 -8.46 -14.99 2.05
CA ALA A 176 -7.14 -15.42 1.61
C ALA A 176 -6.30 -15.94 2.78
N LEU A 177 -6.19 -15.20 3.88
CA LEU A 177 -5.43 -15.58 5.07
C LEU A 177 -5.97 -16.86 5.71
N ARG A 178 -7.29 -17.02 5.79
CA ARG A 178 -7.89 -18.26 6.32
C ARG A 178 -7.62 -19.46 5.41
N ALA A 179 -7.62 -19.28 4.09
CA ALA A 179 -7.29 -20.32 3.14
C ALA A 179 -5.83 -20.75 3.24
N LEU A 180 -4.89 -19.79 3.39
CA LEU A 180 -3.47 -20.06 3.62
C LEU A 180 -3.24 -20.79 4.94
N ARG A 181 -3.88 -20.33 6.03
CA ARG A 181 -3.86 -21.05 7.31
C ARG A 181 -4.37 -22.47 7.17
N GLY A 182 -5.49 -22.68 6.47
CA GLY A 182 -6.06 -23.99 6.20
C GLY A 182 -5.15 -24.90 5.37
N ALA A 183 -4.22 -24.32 4.59
CA ALA A 183 -3.18 -25.04 3.87
C ALA A 183 -1.98 -25.41 4.75
N GLY A 184 -1.92 -24.93 6.00
CA GLY A 184 -0.78 -25.12 6.89
C GLY A 184 0.31 -24.08 6.76
N TYR A 185 0.04 -22.96 6.09
CA TYR A 185 1.02 -21.86 5.97
C TYR A 185 1.36 -21.31 7.36
N PRO A 186 2.65 -21.09 7.71
CA PRO A 186 3.07 -20.61 9.01
C PRO A 186 2.46 -19.25 9.34
N MET A 187 1.83 -19.13 10.50
CA MET A 187 1.09 -17.92 10.88
C MET A 187 2.00 -16.72 11.08
N GLU A 188 3.23 -16.96 11.54
CA GLU A 188 4.28 -15.96 11.74
C GLU A 188 4.80 -15.35 10.44
N LYS A 189 4.52 -16.00 9.31
CA LYS A 189 4.82 -15.50 7.96
C LYS A 189 3.64 -14.79 7.29
N LEU A 190 2.49 -14.72 7.98
CA LEU A 190 1.27 -14.08 7.47
C LEU A 190 1.02 -12.77 8.21
N HIS A 191 0.83 -11.70 7.43
CA HIS A 191 0.52 -10.37 7.94
C HIS A 191 -0.69 -9.80 7.21
N TYR A 192 -1.42 -8.93 7.87
CA TYR A 192 -2.64 -8.31 7.34
C TYR A 192 -2.53 -6.79 7.34
N TYR A 193 -2.60 -6.17 6.19
CA TYR A 193 -2.79 -4.72 6.11
C TYR A 193 -4.28 -4.39 6.08
N ARG A 194 -4.78 -3.89 7.22
CA ARG A 194 -6.21 -3.66 7.45
C ARG A 194 -6.77 -2.49 6.66
N GLY A 195 -6.01 -1.41 6.49
CA GLY A 195 -6.44 -0.20 5.80
C GLY A 195 -6.82 -0.44 4.35
N GLY A 196 -6.12 -1.35 3.68
CA GLY A 196 -6.33 -1.69 2.29
C GLY A 196 -6.17 -0.49 1.36
N MET A 197 -6.76 -0.57 0.19
CA MET A 197 -6.68 0.52 -0.79
C MET A 197 -7.40 1.80 -0.35
N GLN A 198 -8.41 1.70 0.51
CA GLN A 198 -9.14 2.89 0.96
C GLN A 198 -8.27 3.80 1.81
N ASP A 199 -7.63 3.26 2.87
CA ASP A 199 -6.78 4.07 3.75
C ASP A 199 -5.51 4.52 3.00
N TRP A 200 -4.94 3.64 2.14
CA TRP A 200 -3.83 3.98 1.27
C TRP A 200 -4.10 5.20 0.38
N GLN A 201 -5.29 5.26 -0.23
CA GLN A 201 -5.67 6.37 -1.11
C GLN A 201 -6.09 7.63 -0.34
N ILE A 202 -6.78 7.51 0.82
CA ILE A 202 -7.17 8.68 1.61
C ILE A 202 -5.96 9.41 2.19
N LEU A 203 -4.85 8.69 2.41
CA LEU A 203 -3.57 9.27 2.80
C LEU A 203 -2.78 9.84 1.62
N GLY A 204 -3.31 9.75 0.40
CA GLY A 204 -2.66 10.25 -0.80
C GLY A 204 -1.39 9.48 -1.19
N LEU A 205 -1.25 8.22 -0.77
CA LEU A 205 -0.08 7.40 -1.05
C LEU A 205 -0.03 6.96 -2.52
N THR A 206 1.18 6.71 -3.02
CA THR A 206 1.43 6.32 -4.41
C THR A 206 0.62 5.08 -4.82
N VAL A 207 -0.15 5.18 -5.89
CA VAL A 207 -0.90 4.09 -6.51
C VAL A 207 -0.34 3.83 -7.90
N VAL A 208 -0.16 2.57 -8.27
CA VAL A 208 0.26 2.17 -9.61
C VAL A 208 -0.86 1.40 -10.31
N ALA A 209 -1.13 1.76 -11.55
CA ALA A 209 -1.96 0.91 -12.41
C ALA A 209 -1.08 -0.25 -12.91
N PRO A 210 -1.49 -1.52 -12.70
CA PRO A 210 -0.77 -2.63 -13.30
C PRO A 210 -0.75 -2.44 -14.81
N LYS A 211 0.41 -2.67 -15.43
CA LYS A 211 0.43 -2.79 -16.89
C LYS A 211 -0.55 -3.91 -17.25
N SER A 212 -1.56 -3.62 -18.07
CA SER A 212 -2.39 -4.70 -18.62
C SER A 212 -1.42 -5.71 -19.23
N ALA A 213 -1.49 -6.96 -18.79
CA ALA A 213 -0.85 -8.01 -19.54
C ALA A 213 -1.35 -7.84 -20.98
N ALA A 214 -0.44 -7.55 -21.91
CA ALA A 214 -0.80 -7.52 -23.32
C ALA A 214 -1.50 -8.85 -23.59
N ALA A 215 -2.76 -8.79 -24.03
CA ALA A 215 -3.45 -10.00 -24.45
C ALA A 215 -2.59 -10.68 -25.52
N PRO A 216 -2.41 -12.00 -25.44
CA PRO A 216 -1.63 -12.76 -26.39
C PRO A 216 -2.18 -12.65 -27.82
#